data_19803f0a71d7aeba20a2d7bb43c6825b
#
_entry.id   19803f0a71d7aeba20a2d7bb43c6825b
#
_cell.length_a   1.000
_cell.length_b   1.000
_cell.length_c   1.000
_cell.angle_alpha   90.00
_cell.angle_beta   90.00
_cell.angle_gamma   90.00
#
_symmetry.space_group_name_H-M   'P 1'
#
loop_
_entity.id
_entity.type
_entity.pdbx_description
1 polymer ?
#
loop_
_entity_poly.entity_id
_entity_poly.type
_entity_poly.pdbx_seq_one_letter_code
_entity_poly.pdbx_strand_id
1 'polypeptide(L)'
;ANAQNCTLVSGMCHSLSAIFRYSLNMTDELSTMQNEMGHVRNYLYVMDVRNGATITYDYQIDSETLQDRLPRICLQPVVENAISHGLRNTRRKDKKLLIRSEHIGDNLVVTIADNGIGMDAQAMNELLEKNDRKRVESGVSIGILNVNARLKKIFGEQYGIHIESQAGEGTTVTITVPAIAEKNENSESENNGG
;
A
#
# COMPACT_ATOMS: atom_id res chain seq x y z
N ALA A 1 -7.54 -27.93 -19.94
CA ALA A 1 -8.01 -26.53 -20.03
C ALA A 1 -9.09 -26.20 -19.01
N ASN A 2 -10.14 -27.07 -18.83
CA ASN A 2 -11.24 -26.73 -17.91
C ASN A 2 -10.86 -26.71 -16.43
N ALA A 3 -9.98 -27.61 -15.95
CA ALA A 3 -9.59 -27.68 -14.54
C ALA A 3 -8.74 -26.44 -14.11
N GLN A 4 -7.82 -25.99 -14.97
CA GLN A 4 -7.02 -24.80 -14.69
C GLN A 4 -7.86 -23.52 -14.66
N ASN A 5 -8.84 -23.40 -15.57
CA ASN A 5 -9.77 -22.27 -15.56
C ASN A 5 -10.64 -22.26 -14.30
N CYS A 6 -11.09 -23.42 -13.81
CA CYS A 6 -11.82 -23.54 -12.56
C CYS A 6 -11.01 -23.07 -11.35
N THR A 7 -9.73 -23.43 -11.28
CA THR A 7 -8.83 -23.00 -10.18
C THR A 7 -8.58 -21.48 -10.20
N LEU A 8 -8.36 -20.89 -11.39
CA LEU A 8 -8.19 -19.45 -11.54
C LEU A 8 -9.44 -18.67 -11.13
N VAL A 9 -10.62 -19.11 -11.59
CA VAL A 9 -11.91 -18.48 -11.24
C VAL A 9 -12.18 -18.60 -9.74
N SER A 10 -11.93 -19.76 -9.14
CA SER A 10 -12.06 -19.95 -7.69
C SER A 10 -11.13 -19.03 -6.91
N GLY A 11 -9.86 -18.92 -7.31
CA GLY A 11 -8.89 -18.00 -6.71
C GLY A 11 -9.32 -16.54 -6.81
N MET A 12 -9.82 -16.11 -7.98
CA MET A 12 -10.37 -14.75 -8.15
C MET A 12 -11.56 -14.50 -7.22
N CYS A 13 -12.51 -15.42 -7.16
CA CYS A 13 -13.68 -15.28 -6.27
C CYS A 13 -13.26 -15.17 -4.80
N HIS A 14 -12.27 -15.98 -4.39
CA HIS A 14 -11.72 -15.92 -3.02
C HIS A 14 -11.07 -14.56 -2.73
N SER A 15 -10.20 -14.09 -3.62
CA SER A 15 -9.51 -12.80 -3.45
C SER A 15 -10.47 -11.62 -3.49
N LEU A 16 -11.46 -11.61 -4.39
CA LEU A 16 -12.50 -10.59 -4.44
C LEU A 16 -13.34 -10.58 -3.15
N SER A 17 -13.73 -11.76 -2.66
CA SER A 17 -14.45 -11.88 -1.38
C SER A 17 -13.63 -11.35 -0.19
N ALA A 18 -12.32 -11.60 -0.18
CA ALA A 18 -11.41 -11.08 0.85
C ALA A 18 -11.28 -9.55 0.76
N ILE A 19 -11.13 -8.99 -0.46
CA ILE A 19 -11.09 -7.54 -0.71
C ILE A 19 -12.39 -6.88 -0.20
N PHE A 20 -13.56 -7.40 -0.58
CA PHE A 20 -14.84 -6.85 -0.13
C PHE A 20 -15.01 -6.91 1.38
N ARG A 21 -14.72 -8.05 2.02
CA ARG A 21 -14.79 -8.17 3.49
C ARG A 21 -13.88 -7.18 4.18
N TYR A 22 -12.66 -7.00 3.69
CA TYR A 22 -11.72 -6.03 4.25
C TYR A 22 -12.23 -4.59 4.09
N SER A 23 -12.79 -4.24 2.93
CA SER A 23 -13.31 -2.90 2.64
C SER A 23 -14.61 -2.57 3.38
N LEU A 24 -15.46 -3.57 3.64
CA LEU A 24 -16.75 -3.37 4.32
C LEU A 24 -16.63 -3.38 5.85
N ASN A 25 -15.57 -3.97 6.40
CA ASN A 25 -15.35 -3.96 7.85
C ASN A 25 -14.76 -2.61 8.28
N MET A 26 -15.64 -1.65 8.56
CA MET A 26 -15.32 -0.25 8.89
C MET A 26 -15.31 0.02 10.41
N THR A 27 -15.27 -1.02 11.26
CA THR A 27 -15.33 -0.84 12.71
C THR A 27 -14.09 -0.16 13.27
N ASP A 28 -12.92 -0.44 12.69
CA ASP A 28 -11.65 0.12 13.14
C ASP A 28 -11.06 1.03 12.05
N GLU A 29 -10.66 2.24 12.45
CA GLU A 29 -10.00 3.20 11.57
C GLU A 29 -8.58 2.73 11.18
N LEU A 30 -7.91 1.99 12.07
CA LEU A 30 -6.58 1.44 11.88
C LEU A 30 -6.61 -0.08 11.67
N SER A 31 -5.61 -0.57 10.95
CA SER A 31 -5.36 -2.00 10.72
C SER A 31 -3.87 -2.28 10.86
N THR A 32 -3.48 -3.55 10.92
CA THR A 32 -2.05 -3.92 10.98
C THR A 32 -1.41 -3.90 9.59
N MET A 33 -0.09 -3.69 9.54
CA MET A 33 0.71 -3.82 8.31
C MET A 33 0.48 -5.20 7.67
N GLN A 34 0.37 -6.26 8.47
CA GLN A 34 0.07 -7.61 7.99
C GLN A 34 -1.26 -7.67 7.22
N ASN A 35 -2.31 -7.05 7.75
CA ASN A 35 -3.64 -7.04 7.10
C ASN A 35 -3.65 -6.19 5.83
N GLU A 36 -2.98 -5.02 5.85
CA GLU A 36 -2.80 -4.17 4.66
C GLU A 36 -2.07 -4.95 3.54
N MET A 37 -0.98 -5.67 3.89
CA MET A 37 -0.26 -6.50 2.92
C MET A 37 -1.10 -7.67 2.41
N GLY A 38 -1.91 -8.29 3.27
CA GLY A 38 -2.87 -9.31 2.85
C GLY A 38 -3.88 -8.78 1.83
N HIS A 39 -4.41 -7.57 2.07
CA HIS A 39 -5.32 -6.87 1.17
C HIS A 39 -4.65 -6.53 -0.17
N VAL A 40 -3.45 -5.97 -0.15
CA VAL A 40 -2.65 -5.67 -1.34
C VAL A 40 -2.36 -6.94 -2.16
N ARG A 41 -1.97 -8.04 -1.53
CA ARG A 41 -1.71 -9.32 -2.25
C ARG A 41 -2.96 -9.85 -2.97
N ASN A 42 -4.13 -9.78 -2.32
CA ASN A 42 -5.39 -10.17 -2.97
C ASN A 42 -5.71 -9.26 -4.18
N TYR A 43 -5.49 -7.95 -4.05
CA TYR A 43 -5.65 -7.01 -5.16
C TYR A 43 -4.70 -7.34 -6.32
N LEU A 44 -3.42 -7.55 -6.05
CA LEU A 44 -2.41 -7.88 -7.06
C LEU A 44 -2.73 -9.19 -7.77
N TYR A 45 -3.18 -10.22 -7.04
CA TYR A 45 -3.62 -11.48 -7.64
C TYR A 45 -4.75 -11.29 -8.65
N VAL A 46 -5.78 -10.51 -8.29
CA VAL A 46 -6.89 -10.20 -9.22
C VAL A 46 -6.39 -9.45 -10.46
N MET A 47 -5.46 -8.51 -10.27
CA MET A 47 -4.86 -7.75 -11.38
C MET A 47 -4.03 -8.64 -12.30
N ASP A 48 -3.28 -9.59 -11.76
CA ASP A 48 -2.47 -10.54 -12.54
C ASP A 48 -3.34 -11.49 -13.37
N VAL A 49 -4.40 -12.03 -12.78
CA VAL A 49 -5.34 -12.89 -13.52
C VAL A 49 -5.98 -12.11 -14.68
N ARG A 50 -6.32 -10.83 -14.46
CA ARG A 50 -6.94 -9.97 -15.47
C ARG A 50 -5.97 -9.56 -16.58
N ASN A 51 -4.69 -9.27 -16.24
CA ASN A 51 -3.74 -8.62 -17.15
C ASN A 51 -2.61 -9.56 -17.64
N GLY A 52 -2.56 -10.82 -17.15
CA GLY A 52 -1.58 -11.81 -17.57
C GLY A 52 -0.23 -11.69 -16.89
N ALA A 53 -0.18 -11.54 -15.56
CA ALA A 53 1.02 -11.70 -14.71
C ALA A 53 2.34 -11.18 -15.35
N THR A 54 2.37 -9.90 -15.74
CA THR A 54 3.52 -9.30 -16.45
C THR A 54 4.44 -8.50 -15.53
N ILE A 55 4.10 -8.41 -14.23
CA ILE A 55 4.81 -7.62 -13.23
C ILE A 55 5.48 -8.58 -12.23
N THR A 56 6.75 -8.34 -11.94
CA THR A 56 7.46 -9.02 -10.85
C THR A 56 7.27 -8.22 -9.56
N TYR A 57 6.77 -8.89 -8.52
CA TYR A 57 6.59 -8.30 -7.19
C TYR A 57 7.74 -8.71 -6.29
N ASP A 58 8.39 -7.73 -5.67
CA ASP A 58 9.42 -7.92 -4.63
C ASP A 58 8.85 -7.45 -3.28
N TYR A 59 8.80 -8.35 -2.30
CA TYR A 59 8.28 -8.07 -0.96
C TYR A 59 9.42 -8.17 0.05
N GLN A 60 9.84 -7.03 0.58
CA GLN A 60 10.89 -6.90 1.60
C GLN A 60 10.26 -6.40 2.90
N ILE A 61 9.43 -7.22 3.50
CA ILE A 61 8.65 -6.86 4.69
C ILE A 61 9.40 -7.36 5.93
N ASP A 62 9.84 -6.41 6.76
CA ASP A 62 10.40 -6.74 8.06
C ASP A 62 9.31 -7.32 8.97
N SER A 63 9.59 -8.47 9.57
CA SER A 63 8.66 -9.17 10.46
C SER A 63 8.27 -8.34 11.69
N GLU A 64 9.16 -7.47 12.17
CA GLU A 64 8.91 -6.60 13.31
C GLU A 64 7.84 -5.54 13.00
N THR A 65 7.67 -5.17 11.72
CA THR A 65 6.67 -4.17 11.29
C THR A 65 5.25 -4.73 11.12
N LEU A 66 5.08 -6.05 11.15
CA LEU A 66 3.80 -6.70 10.79
C LEU A 66 2.62 -6.29 11.68
N GLN A 67 2.89 -5.94 12.95
CA GLN A 67 1.86 -5.55 13.92
C GLN A 67 1.69 -4.02 14.02
N ASP A 68 2.51 -3.22 13.33
CA ASP A 68 2.33 -1.78 13.30
C ASP A 68 1.00 -1.37 12.69
N ARG A 69 0.45 -0.28 13.21
CA ARG A 69 -0.89 0.19 12.88
C ARG A 69 -0.84 1.21 11.75
N LEU A 70 -1.65 0.97 10.73
CA LEU A 70 -1.83 1.83 9.55
C LEU A 70 -3.32 2.12 9.35
N PRO A 71 -3.68 3.27 8.75
CA PRO A 71 -5.06 3.49 8.32
C PRO A 71 -5.46 2.41 7.32
N ARG A 72 -6.66 1.83 7.49
CA ARG A 72 -7.16 0.79 6.57
C ARG A 72 -7.16 1.26 5.13
N ILE A 73 -6.76 0.37 4.21
CA ILE A 73 -6.71 0.64 2.77
C ILE A 73 -5.83 1.87 2.44
N CYS A 74 -4.68 1.99 3.12
CA CYS A 74 -3.73 3.06 2.80
C CYS A 74 -2.68 2.63 1.77
N LEU A 75 -2.30 1.34 1.73
CA LEU A 75 -1.30 0.86 0.78
C LEU A 75 -1.87 0.62 -0.62
N GLN A 76 -3.11 0.13 -0.72
CA GLN A 76 -3.71 -0.21 -2.01
C GLN A 76 -3.75 0.97 -3.01
N PRO A 77 -4.18 2.20 -2.65
CA PRO A 77 -4.20 3.31 -3.60
C PRO A 77 -2.82 3.67 -4.16
N VAL A 78 -1.76 3.49 -3.35
CA VAL A 78 -0.37 3.73 -3.78
C VAL A 78 0.08 2.63 -4.75
N VAL A 79 -0.19 1.37 -4.43
CA VAL A 79 0.09 0.22 -5.31
C VAL A 79 -0.71 0.32 -6.62
N GLU A 80 -1.97 0.71 -6.55
CA GLU A 80 -2.83 0.92 -7.72
C GLU A 80 -2.26 2.01 -8.63
N ASN A 81 -1.77 3.10 -8.05
CA ASN A 81 -1.12 4.18 -8.80
C ASN A 81 0.16 3.69 -9.51
N ALA A 82 1.03 2.96 -8.82
CA ALA A 82 2.25 2.38 -9.39
C ALA A 82 1.93 1.46 -10.59
N ILE A 83 0.90 0.61 -10.47
CA ILE A 83 0.50 -0.28 -11.56
C ILE A 83 -0.17 0.49 -12.70
N SER A 84 -1.20 1.28 -12.41
CA SER A 84 -2.06 1.87 -13.43
C SER A 84 -1.40 3.02 -14.17
N HIS A 85 -0.58 3.80 -13.50
CA HIS A 85 0.05 4.99 -14.07
C HIS A 85 1.54 4.78 -14.36
N GLY A 86 2.27 4.07 -13.50
CA GLY A 86 3.68 3.74 -13.71
C GLY A 86 3.86 2.60 -14.70
N LEU A 87 3.50 1.40 -14.30
CA LEU A 87 3.88 0.16 -14.98
C LEU A 87 3.04 -0.18 -16.22
N ARG A 88 1.77 0.23 -16.29
CA ARG A 88 0.96 -0.02 -17.51
C ARG A 88 1.44 0.78 -18.70
N ASN A 89 1.93 1.98 -18.45
CA ASN A 89 2.30 2.94 -19.50
C ASN A 89 3.77 2.81 -19.95
N THR A 90 4.58 2.00 -19.26
CA THR A 90 5.96 1.74 -19.68
C THR A 90 6.03 0.66 -20.74
N ARG A 91 7.01 0.81 -21.68
CA ARG A 91 7.36 -0.20 -22.67
C ARG A 91 8.35 -1.26 -22.15
N ARG A 92 8.78 -1.15 -20.90
CA ARG A 92 9.67 -2.13 -20.26
C ARG A 92 9.03 -3.51 -20.25
N LYS A 93 9.85 -4.54 -20.50
CA LYS A 93 9.45 -5.95 -20.38
C LYS A 93 9.68 -6.48 -18.96
N ASP A 94 10.64 -5.91 -18.24
CA ASP A 94 11.06 -6.24 -16.88
C ASP A 94 10.36 -5.34 -15.85
N LYS A 95 9.02 -5.33 -15.87
CA LYS A 95 8.20 -4.53 -14.94
C LYS A 95 8.36 -5.04 -13.52
N LYS A 96 8.67 -4.13 -12.58
CA LYS A 96 8.91 -4.47 -11.17
C LYS A 96 8.15 -3.54 -10.25
N LEU A 97 7.61 -4.10 -9.19
CA LEU A 97 7.02 -3.40 -8.06
C LEU A 97 7.67 -3.93 -6.77
N LEU A 98 8.37 -3.06 -6.06
CA LEU A 98 8.91 -3.33 -4.73
C LEU A 98 7.93 -2.80 -3.67
N ILE A 99 7.68 -3.60 -2.64
CA ILE A 99 7.02 -3.16 -1.41
C ILE A 99 7.94 -3.54 -0.24
N ARG A 100 8.42 -2.53 0.49
CA ARG A 100 9.30 -2.70 1.64
C ARG A 100 8.66 -2.08 2.87
N SER A 101 8.88 -2.69 4.03
CA SER A 101 8.61 -2.06 5.33
C SER A 101 9.79 -2.27 6.26
N GLU A 102 10.10 -1.25 7.03
CA GLU A 102 11.19 -1.25 8.01
C GLU A 102 10.93 -0.23 9.12
N HIS A 103 11.55 -0.42 10.28
CA HIS A 103 11.59 0.61 11.31
C HIS A 103 12.79 1.52 11.09
N ILE A 104 12.56 2.84 11.08
CA ILE A 104 13.61 3.86 11.06
C ILE A 104 13.41 4.78 12.28
N GLY A 105 14.22 4.58 13.32
CA GLY A 105 13.97 5.19 14.62
C GLY A 105 12.64 4.74 15.20
N ASP A 106 11.81 5.69 15.61
CA ASP A 106 10.49 5.44 16.19
C ASP A 106 9.38 5.38 15.11
N ASN A 107 9.74 5.24 13.84
CA ASN A 107 8.80 5.27 12.73
C ASN A 107 8.74 3.94 11.98
N LEU A 108 7.53 3.55 11.59
CA LEU A 108 7.30 2.61 10.50
C LEU A 108 7.45 3.37 9.18
N VAL A 109 8.32 2.90 8.32
CA VAL A 109 8.52 3.39 6.96
C VAL A 109 8.12 2.32 5.96
N VAL A 110 7.15 2.62 5.11
CA VAL A 110 6.71 1.74 4.03
C VAL A 110 7.08 2.37 2.70
N THR A 111 7.88 1.66 1.91
CA THR A 111 8.33 2.08 0.57
C THR A 111 7.64 1.25 -0.50
N ILE A 112 7.03 1.92 -1.47
CA ILE A 112 6.44 1.31 -2.66
C ILE A 112 7.14 1.92 -3.87
N ALA A 113 7.90 1.10 -4.61
CA ALA A 113 8.68 1.58 -5.76
C ALA A 113 8.37 0.78 -7.03
N ASP A 114 8.19 1.49 -8.11
CA ASP A 114 8.00 0.93 -9.45
C ASP A 114 9.09 1.42 -10.42
N ASN A 115 9.39 0.63 -11.43
CA ASN A 115 10.27 1.00 -12.53
C ASN A 115 9.48 1.44 -13.79
N GLY A 116 8.39 2.14 -13.60
CA GLY A 116 7.48 2.61 -14.64
C GLY A 116 7.97 3.85 -15.39
N ILE A 117 7.01 4.66 -15.86
CA ILE A 117 7.33 5.88 -16.64
C ILE A 117 7.80 7.04 -15.78
N GLY A 118 7.62 6.99 -14.45
CA GLY A 118 7.84 8.12 -13.55
C GLY A 118 6.76 9.21 -13.65
N MET A 119 6.92 10.24 -12.82
CA MET A 119 6.02 11.40 -12.77
C MET A 119 6.78 12.66 -12.34
N ASP A 120 6.10 13.81 -12.37
CA ASP A 120 6.60 15.04 -11.76
C ASP A 120 6.45 14.97 -10.23
N ALA A 121 7.51 14.54 -9.55
CA ALA A 121 7.53 14.39 -8.09
C ALA A 121 7.40 15.72 -7.36
N GLN A 122 7.96 16.82 -7.91
CA GLN A 122 7.88 18.13 -7.28
C GLN A 122 6.44 18.62 -7.24
N ALA A 123 5.74 18.59 -8.38
CA ALA A 123 4.34 18.98 -8.45
C ALA A 123 3.46 18.13 -7.53
N MET A 124 3.74 16.82 -7.43
CA MET A 124 2.99 15.93 -6.55
C MET A 124 3.24 16.22 -5.07
N ASN A 125 4.49 16.42 -4.65
CA ASN A 125 4.80 16.75 -3.26
C ASN A 125 4.19 18.11 -2.85
N GLU A 126 4.18 19.11 -3.74
CA GLU A 126 3.48 20.38 -3.50
C GLU A 126 1.97 20.19 -3.29
N LEU A 127 1.34 19.28 -4.05
CA LEU A 127 -0.09 18.96 -3.86
C LEU A 127 -0.33 18.23 -2.54
N LEU A 128 0.58 17.34 -2.12
CA LEU A 128 0.52 16.61 -0.84
C LEU A 128 0.67 17.57 0.35
N GLU A 129 1.54 18.59 0.24
CA GLU A 129 1.72 19.60 1.28
C GLU A 129 0.50 20.52 1.40
N LYS A 130 -0.01 21.04 0.27
CA LYS A 130 -1.13 21.99 0.24
C LYS A 130 -2.49 21.35 0.45
N ASN A 131 -2.57 20.01 0.41
CA ASN A 131 -3.82 19.24 0.41
C ASN A 131 -4.85 19.76 -0.62
N ASP A 132 -4.36 20.27 -1.76
CA ASP A 132 -5.16 20.96 -2.77
C ASP A 132 -5.81 19.99 -3.76
N ARG A 133 -6.99 19.49 -3.39
CA ARG A 133 -7.79 18.56 -4.20
C ARG A 133 -8.35 19.19 -5.48
N LYS A 134 -8.37 20.52 -5.59
CA LYS A 134 -8.97 21.22 -6.74
C LYS A 134 -8.04 21.30 -7.95
N ARG A 135 -6.73 21.08 -7.77
CA ARG A 135 -5.72 21.16 -8.83
C ARG A 135 -5.36 19.83 -9.48
N VAL A 136 -6.05 18.75 -9.11
CA VAL A 136 -5.78 17.42 -9.67
C VAL A 136 -6.37 17.35 -11.08
N GLU A 137 -5.57 17.63 -12.08
CA GLU A 137 -5.89 17.28 -13.46
C GLU A 137 -5.71 15.77 -13.63
N SER A 138 -6.83 15.10 -13.92
CA SER A 138 -6.93 13.68 -14.30
C SER A 138 -6.42 12.61 -13.31
N GLY A 139 -7.30 12.12 -12.47
CA GLY A 139 -7.38 10.68 -12.06
C GLY A 139 -6.29 10.08 -11.18
N VAL A 140 -5.04 10.47 -11.38
CA VAL A 140 -3.85 9.80 -10.83
C VAL A 140 -3.66 10.03 -9.34
N SER A 141 -4.07 11.16 -8.82
CA SER A 141 -3.56 11.66 -7.55
C SER A 141 -4.56 11.65 -6.40
N ILE A 142 -5.86 11.50 -6.67
CA ILE A 142 -6.91 11.63 -5.63
C ILE A 142 -6.74 10.57 -4.55
N GLY A 143 -6.42 9.34 -4.91
CA GLY A 143 -6.20 8.25 -3.96
C GLY A 143 -5.04 8.52 -3.00
N ILE A 144 -3.90 8.94 -3.54
CA ILE A 144 -2.69 9.25 -2.76
C ILE A 144 -2.92 10.48 -1.86
N LEU A 145 -3.56 11.53 -2.39
CA LEU A 145 -3.90 12.73 -1.61
C LEU A 145 -4.83 12.39 -0.44
N ASN A 146 -5.83 11.53 -0.66
CA ASN A 146 -6.74 11.09 0.39
C ASN A 146 -6.01 10.28 1.46
N VAL A 147 -5.09 9.39 1.06
CA VAL A 147 -4.25 8.65 2.00
C VAL A 147 -3.39 9.61 2.82
N ASN A 148 -2.68 10.53 2.17
CA ASN A 148 -1.82 11.50 2.84
C ASN A 148 -2.59 12.35 3.86
N ALA A 149 -3.74 12.91 3.45
CA ALA A 149 -4.58 13.71 4.35
C ALA A 149 -5.08 12.90 5.56
N ARG A 150 -5.37 11.60 5.38
CA ARG A 150 -5.79 10.73 6.47
C ARG A 150 -4.63 10.38 7.40
N LEU A 151 -3.43 10.13 6.86
CA LEU A 151 -2.21 9.91 7.65
C LEU A 151 -1.91 11.11 8.55
N LYS A 152 -1.91 12.32 7.99
CA LYS A 152 -1.70 13.56 8.73
C LYS A 152 -2.77 13.79 9.80
N LYS A 153 -4.04 13.53 9.47
CA LYS A 153 -5.16 13.67 10.41
C LYS A 153 -5.04 12.74 11.62
N ILE A 154 -4.57 11.50 11.41
CA ILE A 154 -4.50 10.48 12.46
C ILE A 154 -3.23 10.62 13.30
N PHE A 155 -2.09 10.84 12.65
CA PHE A 155 -0.78 10.75 13.30
C PHE A 155 -0.11 12.10 13.50
N GLY A 156 -0.57 13.16 12.82
CA GLY A 156 0.02 14.51 12.88
C GLY A 156 0.69 14.94 11.57
N GLU A 157 0.90 16.24 11.43
CA GLU A 157 1.39 16.88 10.19
C GLU A 157 2.80 16.45 9.77
N GLN A 158 3.61 15.93 10.72
CA GLN A 158 4.96 15.43 10.47
C GLN A 158 4.98 14.08 9.76
N TYR A 159 3.85 13.39 9.69
CA TYR A 159 3.68 12.11 9.04
C TYR A 159 3.00 12.27 7.67
N GLY A 160 3.07 11.24 6.84
CA GLY A 160 2.42 11.28 5.54
C GLY A 160 3.21 10.59 4.44
N ILE A 161 3.04 11.08 3.23
CA ILE A 161 3.62 10.54 2.01
C ILE A 161 4.67 11.50 1.44
N HIS A 162 5.79 10.95 1.01
CA HIS A 162 6.80 11.60 0.18
C HIS A 162 7.00 10.83 -1.11
N ILE A 163 7.23 11.53 -2.22
CA ILE A 163 7.39 10.95 -3.56
C ILE A 163 8.72 11.38 -4.16
N GLU A 164 9.49 10.40 -4.62
CA GLU A 164 10.67 10.59 -5.46
C GLU A 164 10.42 9.93 -6.81
N SER A 165 10.71 10.61 -7.91
CA SER A 165 10.46 10.08 -9.24
C SER A 165 11.35 10.75 -10.26
N GLN A 166 11.73 9.97 -11.27
CA GLN A 166 12.43 10.43 -12.44
C GLN A 166 11.75 9.88 -13.70
N ALA A 167 11.52 10.76 -14.66
CA ALA A 167 10.89 10.38 -15.92
C ALA A 167 11.64 9.27 -16.63
N GLY A 168 10.96 8.18 -16.97
CA GLY A 168 11.50 6.98 -17.60
C GLY A 168 12.20 5.99 -16.68
N GLU A 169 12.41 6.31 -15.39
CA GLU A 169 13.08 5.42 -14.43
C GLU A 169 12.12 4.78 -13.44
N GLY A 170 11.05 5.50 -13.07
CA GLY A 170 10.01 5.01 -12.16
C GLY A 170 9.68 5.98 -11.04
N THR A 171 8.94 5.47 -10.04
CA THR A 171 8.48 6.25 -8.90
C THR A 171 8.70 5.48 -7.61
N THR A 172 9.16 6.16 -6.59
CA THR A 172 9.24 5.68 -5.21
C THR A 172 8.33 6.52 -4.33
N VAL A 173 7.38 5.87 -3.68
CA VAL A 173 6.47 6.47 -2.70
C VAL A 173 6.84 5.95 -1.33
N THR A 174 7.15 6.86 -0.41
CA THR A 174 7.48 6.56 0.98
C THR A 174 6.35 7.03 1.89
N ILE A 175 5.79 6.13 2.68
CA ILE A 175 4.81 6.41 3.74
C ILE A 175 5.55 6.34 5.06
N THR A 176 5.46 7.41 5.86
CA THR A 176 6.03 7.45 7.20
C THR A 176 4.95 7.66 8.23
N VAL A 177 4.88 6.79 9.24
CA VAL A 177 3.96 6.86 10.38
C VAL A 177 4.70 6.45 11.66
N PRO A 178 4.19 6.75 12.87
CA PRO A 178 4.82 6.26 14.09
C PRO A 178 4.72 4.72 14.14
N ALA A 179 5.77 4.07 14.63
CA ALA A 179 5.77 2.62 14.90
C ALA A 179 4.88 2.36 16.13
N ILE A 180 3.67 1.87 15.89
CA ILE A 180 2.68 1.56 16.94
C ILE A 180 2.26 0.11 16.75
N ALA A 181 2.89 -0.81 17.49
CA ALA A 181 2.44 -2.19 17.55
C ALA A 181 1.25 -2.35 18.51
N GLU A 182 0.35 -3.29 18.24
CA GLU A 182 -0.62 -3.73 19.23
C GLU A 182 0.12 -4.27 20.47
N LYS A 183 -0.08 -3.66 21.65
CA LYS A 183 0.33 -4.30 22.89
C LYS A 183 -0.55 -5.53 23.07
N ASN A 184 0.05 -6.72 23.09
CA ASN A 184 -0.60 -7.93 23.56
C ASN A 184 -0.95 -7.73 25.04
N GLU A 185 -2.20 -7.45 25.38
CA GLU A 185 -2.71 -7.35 26.77
C GLU A 185 -2.70 -8.68 27.52
N ASN A 186 -2.10 -9.74 26.96
CA ASN A 186 -2.13 -11.09 27.53
C ASN A 186 -0.89 -11.49 28.36
N SER A 187 -0.03 -10.56 28.80
CA SER A 187 1.17 -10.94 29.59
C SER A 187 1.11 -10.57 31.09
N GLU A 188 -0.02 -10.09 31.63
CA GLU A 188 -0.11 -9.72 33.05
C GLU A 188 -1.05 -10.59 33.93
N SER A 189 -1.51 -11.76 33.48
CA SER A 189 -2.42 -12.59 34.31
C SER A 189 -1.79 -13.86 34.92
N GLU A 190 -0.49 -14.05 34.86
CA GLU A 190 0.17 -15.22 35.48
C GLU A 190 1.23 -14.87 36.54
N ASN A 191 0.93 -13.94 37.46
CA ASN A 191 1.77 -13.85 38.67
C ASN A 191 1.02 -13.25 39.87
N ASN A 192 -0.10 -13.89 40.29
CA ASN A 192 -0.63 -13.69 41.65
C ASN A 192 -1.38 -14.94 42.06
N GLY A 193 -0.67 -15.91 42.57
CA GLY A 193 -1.20 -17.15 43.13
C GLY A 193 -0.09 -17.94 43.82
N GLY A 194 0.38 -17.43 44.93
CA GLY A 194 1.26 -18.12 45.86
C GLY A 194 0.80 -17.86 47.29
#